data_1c5772803dcc79f7416e419a27a48600
#
_entry.id   1c5772803dcc79f7416e419a27a48600
#
_cell.length_a   1.000
_cell.length_b   1.000
_cell.length_c   1.000
_cell.angle_alpha   90.00
_cell.angle_beta   90.00
_cell.angle_gamma   90.00
#
_symmetry.space_group_name_H-M   'P 1'
#
loop_
_entity.id
_entity.type
_entity.pdbx_description
1 polymer ?
#
loop_
_entity_poly.entity_id
_entity_poly.type
_entity_poly.pdbx_seq_one_letter_code
_entity_poly.pdbx_strand_id
1 'polypeptide(L)'
;IRLSLVGSEMCIRDSSGAEKLNGLEVDADLRWDLLTGLVVAGRAGESEIDAELERDNTANGQKAAAGARAALPSAAAKEAAWKLLVESKELSNALVNSASLGFGRVHDLKLLEPYVDRYFESALHVWKLHTFKIAEYLMINLYPVYLANEALAAKTREWIAKPQIKEIPALRRIM
;
A
#
# COMPACT_ATOMS: atom_id res chain seq x y z
N ILE A 1 -6.91 17.35 11.61
CA ILE A 1 -5.77 16.43 11.39
C ILE A 1 -5.00 16.20 12.70
N ARG A 2 -4.71 17.25 13.49
CA ARG A 2 -3.99 17.11 14.78
C ARG A 2 -4.76 16.30 15.83
N LEU A 3 -6.08 16.43 15.89
CA LEU A 3 -6.94 15.72 16.85
C LEU A 3 -7.02 14.20 16.57
N SER A 4 -6.99 13.79 15.30
CA SER A 4 -6.99 12.37 14.92
C SER A 4 -5.69 11.65 15.31
N LEU A 5 -4.54 12.33 15.16
CA LEU A 5 -3.22 11.76 15.52
C LEU A 5 -3.04 11.63 17.04
N VAL A 6 -3.50 12.62 17.82
CA VAL A 6 -3.47 12.55 19.30
C VAL A 6 -4.36 11.41 19.79
N GLY A 7 -5.53 11.20 19.17
CA GLY A 7 -6.40 10.06 19.47
C GLY A 7 -5.74 8.72 19.17
N SER A 8 -5.01 8.62 18.03
CA SER A 8 -4.29 7.40 17.64
C SER A 8 -3.16 7.06 18.60
N GLU A 9 -2.37 8.03 19.04
CA GLU A 9 -1.30 7.82 20.03
C GLU A 9 -1.85 7.41 21.40
N MET A 10 -2.96 8.02 21.81
CA MET A 10 -3.63 7.67 23.05
C MET A 10 -4.19 6.24 23.00
N CYS A 11 -4.77 5.81 21.88
CA CYS A 11 -5.25 4.44 21.69
C CYS A 11 -4.10 3.42 21.63
N ILE A 12 -2.94 3.75 21.06
CA ILE A 12 -1.77 2.88 21.06
C ILE A 12 -1.14 2.77 22.46
N ARG A 13 -1.11 3.84 23.24
CA ARG A 13 -0.73 3.80 24.65
C ARG A 13 -1.70 2.94 25.47
N ASP A 14 -2.99 3.01 25.19
CA ASP A 14 -4.01 2.15 25.80
C ASP A 14 -3.82 0.68 25.40
N SER A 15 -3.50 0.40 24.13
CA SER A 15 -3.22 -0.95 23.65
C SER A 15 -1.96 -1.57 24.28
N SER A 16 -1.02 -0.75 24.75
CA SER A 16 0.16 -1.19 25.53
C SER A 16 -0.12 -1.37 27.03
N GLY A 17 -1.37 -1.11 27.49
CA GLY A 17 -1.78 -1.21 28.87
C GLY A 17 -1.46 0.04 29.73
N ALA A 18 -0.98 1.13 29.12
CA ALA A 18 -0.56 2.34 29.84
C ALA A 18 -1.73 3.28 30.21
N GLU A 19 -2.83 3.28 29.42
CA GLU A 19 -4.02 4.09 29.68
C GLU A 19 -5.26 3.39 29.08
N LYS A 20 -6.33 3.20 29.84
CA LYS A 20 -7.61 2.65 29.35
C LYS A 20 -8.55 3.79 28.96
N LEU A 21 -8.95 3.84 27.70
CA LEU A 21 -10.05 4.69 27.25
C LEU A 21 -11.38 4.06 27.64
N ASN A 22 -12.08 4.68 28.58
CA ASN A 22 -13.40 4.17 29.04
C ASN A 22 -14.38 4.10 27.86
N GLY A 23 -14.85 2.89 27.54
CA GLY A 23 -15.89 2.66 26.53
C GLY A 23 -15.37 2.37 25.12
N LEU A 24 -14.04 2.26 24.89
CA LEU A 24 -13.47 1.81 23.64
C LEU A 24 -12.77 0.47 23.83
N GLU A 25 -13.28 -0.58 23.19
CA GLU A 25 -12.59 -1.86 23.08
C GLU A 25 -11.67 -1.83 21.86
N VAL A 26 -10.35 -1.89 22.12
CA VAL A 26 -9.33 -1.85 21.08
C VAL A 26 -8.99 -3.27 20.65
N ASP A 27 -9.66 -3.75 19.60
CA ASP A 27 -9.39 -5.04 18.99
C ASP A 27 -8.12 -5.02 18.08
N ALA A 28 -7.77 -6.15 17.49
CA ALA A 28 -6.60 -6.27 16.64
C ALA A 28 -6.71 -5.40 15.38
N ASP A 29 -7.89 -5.36 14.77
CA ASP A 29 -8.11 -4.59 13.53
C ASP A 29 -7.93 -3.08 13.78
N LEU A 30 -8.51 -2.58 14.88
CA LEU A 30 -8.34 -1.17 15.26
C LEU A 30 -6.87 -0.84 15.59
N ARG A 31 -6.14 -1.73 16.28
CA ARG A 31 -4.70 -1.53 16.56
C ARG A 31 -3.91 -1.41 15.26
N TRP A 32 -4.16 -2.28 14.28
CA TRP A 32 -3.51 -2.22 12.98
C TRP A 32 -3.84 -0.95 12.20
N ASP A 33 -5.08 -0.48 12.24
CA ASP A 33 -5.48 0.76 11.58
C ASP A 33 -4.79 1.97 12.20
N LEU A 34 -4.75 2.04 13.53
CA LEU A 34 -4.07 3.11 14.26
C LEU A 34 -2.56 3.09 14.00
N LEU A 35 -1.93 1.91 14.07
CA LEU A 35 -0.51 1.75 13.78
C LEU A 35 -0.18 2.17 12.35
N THR A 36 -0.98 1.73 11.37
CA THR A 36 -0.79 2.13 9.97
C THR A 36 -0.91 3.65 9.81
N GLY A 37 -1.85 4.29 10.50
CA GLY A 37 -1.97 5.75 10.53
C GLY A 37 -0.71 6.44 11.07
N LEU A 38 -0.10 5.90 12.14
CA LEU A 38 1.16 6.42 12.68
C LEU A 38 2.35 6.18 11.74
N VAL A 39 2.41 5.01 11.10
CA VAL A 39 3.43 4.69 10.08
C VAL A 39 3.37 5.71 8.94
N VAL A 40 2.20 5.95 8.36
CA VAL A 40 2.00 6.94 7.29
C VAL A 40 2.42 8.35 7.74
N ALA A 41 2.18 8.68 9.02
CA ALA A 41 2.59 9.96 9.61
C ALA A 41 4.10 10.03 9.95
N GLY A 42 4.86 8.95 9.76
CA GLY A 42 6.28 8.87 10.12
C GLY A 42 6.55 8.86 11.63
N ARG A 43 5.57 8.42 12.43
CA ARG A 43 5.63 8.36 13.90
C ARG A 43 5.78 6.94 14.45
N ALA A 44 5.68 5.94 13.59
CA ALA A 44 5.98 4.54 13.84
C ALA A 44 6.77 3.98 12.65
N GLY A 45 7.53 2.93 12.88
CA GLY A 45 8.39 2.30 11.89
C GLY A 45 8.30 0.78 11.89
N GLU A 46 9.33 0.12 11.36
CA GLU A 46 9.42 -1.35 11.28
C GLU A 46 9.30 -2.01 12.65
N SER A 47 9.93 -1.45 13.70
CA SER A 47 9.92 -2.03 15.04
C SER A 47 8.53 -2.13 15.64
N GLU A 48 7.69 -1.11 15.44
CA GLU A 48 6.31 -1.11 15.93
C GLU A 48 5.43 -2.07 15.12
N ILE A 49 5.69 -2.18 13.81
CA ILE A 49 5.01 -3.16 12.94
C ILE A 49 5.36 -4.59 13.37
N ASP A 50 6.63 -4.87 13.63
CA ASP A 50 7.10 -6.18 14.06
C ASP A 50 6.51 -6.55 15.44
N ALA A 51 6.51 -5.62 16.39
CA ALA A 51 5.92 -5.83 17.71
C ALA A 51 4.41 -6.13 17.65
N GLU A 52 3.66 -5.44 16.79
CA GLU A 52 2.23 -5.73 16.63
C GLU A 52 2.02 -7.06 15.88
N LEU A 53 2.89 -7.43 14.94
CA LEU A 53 2.83 -8.72 14.25
C LEU A 53 3.14 -9.90 15.20
N GLU A 54 4.03 -9.71 16.18
CA GLU A 54 4.26 -10.71 17.23
C GLU A 54 3.00 -10.93 18.11
N ARG A 55 2.23 -9.86 18.36
CA ARG A 55 0.97 -9.93 19.12
C ARG A 55 -0.17 -10.55 18.33
N ASP A 56 -0.23 -10.27 17.02
CA ASP A 56 -1.26 -10.73 16.09
C ASP A 56 -0.62 -11.48 14.90
N ASN A 57 0.00 -12.63 15.17
CA ASN A 57 0.59 -13.49 14.14
C ASN A 57 -0.49 -14.34 13.42
N THR A 58 -1.63 -13.73 13.12
CA THR A 58 -2.68 -14.32 12.30
C THR A 58 -2.49 -13.99 10.82
N ALA A 59 -3.26 -14.66 9.94
CA ALA A 59 -3.29 -14.32 8.52
C ALA A 59 -3.75 -12.86 8.28
N ASN A 60 -4.59 -12.30 9.16
CA ASN A 60 -5.02 -10.91 9.10
C ASN A 60 -3.90 -9.96 9.55
N GLY A 61 -3.21 -10.28 10.65
CA GLY A 61 -2.06 -9.52 11.10
C GLY A 61 -0.92 -9.48 10.06
N GLN A 62 -0.64 -10.61 9.41
CA GLN A 62 0.35 -10.65 8.32
C GLN A 62 -0.02 -9.75 7.13
N LYS A 63 -1.31 -9.71 6.74
CA LYS A 63 -1.81 -8.78 5.71
C LYS A 63 -1.66 -7.33 6.15
N ALA A 64 -2.06 -7.02 7.38
CA ALA A 64 -1.97 -5.67 7.92
C ALA A 64 -0.51 -5.20 8.00
N ALA A 65 0.40 -6.05 8.50
CA ALA A 65 1.84 -5.77 8.51
C ALA A 65 2.41 -5.51 7.12
N ALA A 66 2.04 -6.33 6.12
CA ALA A 66 2.47 -6.11 4.74
C ALA A 66 2.00 -4.76 4.19
N GLY A 67 0.76 -4.36 4.48
CA GLY A 67 0.22 -3.05 4.12
C GLY A 67 0.94 -1.90 4.84
N ALA A 68 1.17 -2.03 6.14
CA ALA A 68 1.86 -1.04 6.95
C ALA A 68 3.32 -0.84 6.50
N ARG A 69 4.07 -1.91 6.21
CA ARG A 69 5.44 -1.82 5.68
C ARG A 69 5.49 -1.09 4.34
N ALA A 70 4.56 -1.39 3.43
CA ALA A 70 4.48 -0.69 2.15
C ALA A 70 4.06 0.79 2.29
N ALA A 71 3.41 1.16 3.41
CA ALA A 71 3.02 2.53 3.72
C ALA A 71 4.16 3.38 4.35
N LEU A 72 5.29 2.78 4.75
CA LEU A 72 6.42 3.51 5.33
C LEU A 72 6.84 4.72 4.48
N PRO A 73 6.96 5.93 5.07
CA PRO A 73 7.11 7.18 4.34
C PRO A 73 8.58 7.51 4.03
N SER A 74 9.31 6.57 3.43
CA SER A 74 10.67 6.80 2.96
C SER A 74 10.88 6.29 1.54
N ALA A 75 11.76 6.95 0.79
CA ALA A 75 12.10 6.53 -0.58
C ALA A 75 12.64 5.09 -0.61
N ALA A 76 13.46 4.71 0.37
CA ALA A 76 14.00 3.35 0.49
C ALA A 76 12.91 2.31 0.71
N ALA A 77 11.95 2.58 1.60
CA ALA A 77 10.82 1.68 1.85
C ALA A 77 9.90 1.57 0.63
N LYS A 78 9.61 2.67 -0.05
CA LYS A 78 8.83 2.66 -1.31
C LYS A 78 9.54 1.85 -2.40
N GLU A 79 10.86 1.99 -2.53
CA GLU A 79 11.64 1.21 -3.50
C GLU A 79 11.61 -0.29 -3.17
N ALA A 80 11.78 -0.66 -1.90
CA ALA A 80 11.70 -2.05 -1.46
C ALA A 80 10.31 -2.64 -1.71
N ALA A 81 9.25 -1.91 -1.35
CA ALA A 81 7.87 -2.33 -1.60
C ALA A 81 7.57 -2.47 -3.10
N TRP A 82 8.04 -1.54 -3.94
CA TRP A 82 7.89 -1.62 -5.39
C TRP A 82 8.53 -2.86 -5.97
N LYS A 83 9.80 -3.14 -5.64
CA LYS A 83 10.50 -4.35 -6.10
C LYS A 83 9.79 -5.62 -5.66
N LEU A 84 9.39 -5.68 -4.41
CA LEU A 84 8.66 -6.84 -3.87
C LEU A 84 7.35 -7.09 -4.62
N LEU A 85 6.59 -6.04 -4.94
CA LEU A 85 5.28 -6.14 -5.61
C LEU A 85 5.40 -6.44 -7.10
N VAL A 86 6.36 -5.82 -7.79
CA VAL A 86 6.45 -5.86 -9.26
C VAL A 86 7.34 -7.00 -9.75
N GLU A 87 8.39 -7.35 -9.01
CA GLU A 87 9.43 -8.29 -9.46
C GLU A 87 9.34 -9.67 -8.78
N SER A 88 8.75 -9.77 -7.56
CA SER A 88 8.69 -11.03 -6.81
C SER A 88 7.40 -11.81 -7.09
N LYS A 89 7.52 -13.17 -7.06
CA LYS A 89 6.39 -14.11 -7.11
C LYS A 89 6.09 -14.77 -5.78
N GLU A 90 6.77 -14.35 -4.72
CA GLU A 90 6.74 -15.04 -3.42
C GLU A 90 5.49 -14.71 -2.60
N LEU A 91 4.83 -13.59 -2.89
CA LEU A 91 3.68 -13.14 -2.12
C LEU A 91 2.38 -13.83 -2.56
N SER A 92 1.56 -14.17 -1.58
CA SER A 92 0.19 -14.60 -1.84
C SER A 92 -0.68 -13.45 -2.37
N ASN A 93 -1.79 -13.77 -3.04
CA ASN A 93 -2.75 -12.78 -3.54
C ASN A 93 -3.19 -11.78 -2.45
N ALA A 94 -3.39 -12.26 -1.22
CA ALA A 94 -3.84 -11.43 -0.11
C ALA A 94 -2.76 -10.44 0.34
N LEU A 95 -1.51 -10.88 0.41
CA LEU A 95 -0.37 -10.01 0.76
C LEU A 95 -0.09 -8.99 -0.33
N VAL A 96 -0.13 -9.38 -1.62
CA VAL A 96 0.01 -8.44 -2.74
C VAL A 96 -1.08 -7.37 -2.69
N ASN A 97 -2.33 -7.75 -2.47
CA ASN A 97 -3.43 -6.79 -2.37
C ASN A 97 -3.20 -5.80 -1.23
N SER A 98 -2.88 -6.29 -0.03
CA SER A 98 -2.67 -5.43 1.14
C SER A 98 -1.45 -4.52 0.97
N ALA A 99 -0.31 -5.05 0.52
CA ALA A 99 0.90 -4.26 0.32
C ALA A 99 0.73 -3.23 -0.81
N SER A 100 0.06 -3.57 -1.92
CA SER A 100 -0.18 -2.62 -3.01
C SER A 100 -1.13 -1.48 -2.61
N LEU A 101 -2.13 -1.74 -1.77
CA LEU A 101 -2.97 -0.70 -1.16
C LEU A 101 -2.17 0.19 -0.21
N GLY A 102 -1.29 -0.41 0.61
CA GLY A 102 -0.41 0.31 1.53
C GLY A 102 0.58 1.22 0.82
N PHE A 103 1.08 0.80 -0.35
CA PHE A 103 2.04 1.57 -1.16
C PHE A 103 1.54 2.98 -1.48
N GLY A 104 0.26 3.12 -1.81
CA GLY A 104 -0.38 4.40 -2.13
C GLY A 104 -0.69 5.28 -0.90
N ARG A 105 -0.57 4.75 0.32
CA ARG A 105 -0.83 5.50 1.56
C ARG A 105 0.37 6.36 1.92
N VAL A 106 0.35 7.63 1.56
CA VAL A 106 1.42 8.61 1.85
C VAL A 106 0.82 9.96 2.22
N HIS A 107 1.52 10.74 3.06
CA HIS A 107 1.23 12.16 3.25
C HIS A 107 1.95 13.03 2.23
N ASP A 108 3.18 12.69 1.89
CA ASP A 108 3.95 13.38 0.86
C ASP A 108 3.83 12.65 -0.48
N LEU A 109 3.03 13.20 -1.38
CA LEU A 109 2.82 12.65 -2.72
C LEU A 109 4.10 12.61 -3.58
N LYS A 110 5.12 13.41 -3.25
CA LYS A 110 6.43 13.37 -3.94
C LYS A 110 7.08 11.99 -3.86
N LEU A 111 6.80 11.21 -2.81
CA LEU A 111 7.28 9.84 -2.69
C LEU A 111 6.75 8.90 -3.77
N LEU A 112 5.62 9.24 -4.40
CA LEU A 112 5.00 8.44 -5.46
C LEU A 112 5.33 8.94 -6.87
N GLU A 113 5.82 10.19 -7.04
CA GLU A 113 6.13 10.76 -8.35
C GLU A 113 7.10 9.89 -9.19
N PRO A 114 8.18 9.30 -8.62
CA PRO A 114 9.11 8.45 -9.38
C PRO A 114 8.47 7.19 -9.96
N TYR A 115 7.32 6.78 -9.43
CA TYR A 115 6.64 5.55 -9.82
C TYR A 115 5.61 5.74 -10.93
N VAL A 116 5.32 6.99 -11.34
CA VAL A 116 4.39 7.27 -12.44
C VAL A 116 4.87 6.63 -13.75
N ASP A 117 6.11 6.90 -14.14
CA ASP A 117 6.68 6.35 -15.37
C ASP A 117 6.91 4.84 -15.25
N ARG A 118 7.46 4.42 -14.14
CA ARG A 118 7.72 2.99 -13.83
C ARG A 118 6.46 2.14 -13.86
N TYR A 119 5.31 2.67 -13.46
CA TYR A 119 4.04 1.97 -13.57
C TYR A 119 3.72 1.57 -15.00
N PHE A 120 3.77 2.50 -15.94
CA PHE A 120 3.49 2.23 -17.35
C PHE A 120 4.55 1.34 -18.02
N GLU A 121 5.82 1.48 -17.61
CA GLU A 121 6.92 0.65 -18.10
C GLU A 121 6.81 -0.79 -17.64
N SER A 122 6.43 -1.00 -16.38
CA SER A 122 6.33 -2.34 -15.78
C SER A 122 5.01 -3.08 -16.07
N ALA A 123 3.96 -2.39 -16.50
CA ALA A 123 2.61 -2.95 -16.61
C ALA A 123 2.52 -4.24 -17.46
N LEU A 124 3.19 -4.28 -18.61
CA LEU A 124 3.23 -5.49 -19.44
C LEU A 124 4.04 -6.62 -18.82
N HIS A 125 5.12 -6.28 -18.11
CA HIS A 125 5.92 -7.26 -17.36
C HIS A 125 5.09 -7.88 -16.25
N VAL A 126 4.44 -7.05 -15.44
CA VAL A 126 3.52 -7.50 -14.37
C VAL A 126 2.43 -8.41 -14.92
N TRP A 127 1.81 -8.02 -16.04
CA TRP A 127 0.74 -8.80 -16.68
C TRP A 127 1.20 -10.19 -17.15
N LYS A 128 2.45 -10.32 -17.60
CA LYS A 128 3.03 -11.59 -18.06
C LYS A 128 3.61 -12.43 -16.92
N LEU A 129 4.11 -11.77 -15.87
CA LEU A 129 4.81 -12.42 -14.76
C LEU A 129 3.84 -13.08 -13.78
N HIS A 130 2.73 -12.43 -13.49
CA HIS A 130 1.81 -12.80 -12.42
C HIS A 130 0.54 -13.50 -12.93
N THR A 131 -0.17 -14.16 -12.01
CA THR A 131 -1.54 -14.60 -12.27
C THR A 131 -2.45 -13.41 -12.55
N PHE A 132 -3.55 -13.65 -13.27
CA PHE A 132 -4.52 -12.58 -13.59
C PHE A 132 -4.94 -11.78 -12.34
N LYS A 133 -5.21 -12.47 -11.23
CA LYS A 133 -5.68 -11.80 -10.00
C LYS A 133 -4.63 -10.91 -9.36
N ILE A 134 -3.39 -11.36 -9.32
CA ILE A 134 -2.27 -10.54 -8.83
C ILE A 134 -2.03 -9.35 -9.76
N ALA A 135 -1.99 -9.58 -11.07
CA ALA A 135 -1.82 -8.51 -12.05
C ALA A 135 -2.95 -7.47 -11.95
N GLU A 136 -4.20 -7.90 -11.77
CA GLU A 136 -5.35 -7.02 -11.55
C GLU A 136 -5.14 -6.14 -10.32
N TYR A 137 -4.76 -6.71 -9.17
CA TYR A 137 -4.48 -5.93 -7.95
C TYR A 137 -3.38 -4.90 -8.17
N LEU A 138 -2.26 -5.31 -8.79
CA LEU A 138 -1.15 -4.41 -9.03
C LEU A 138 -1.51 -3.28 -10.00
N MET A 139 -2.26 -3.59 -11.07
CA MET A 139 -2.69 -2.58 -12.04
C MET A 139 -3.66 -1.56 -11.44
N ILE A 140 -4.57 -1.99 -10.57
CA ILE A 140 -5.53 -1.10 -9.93
C ILE A 140 -4.88 -0.30 -8.81
N ASN A 141 -4.18 -0.98 -7.88
CA ASN A 141 -3.74 -0.37 -6.63
C ASN A 141 -2.48 0.50 -6.79
N LEU A 142 -1.61 0.17 -7.76
CA LEU A 142 -0.40 0.96 -8.04
C LEU A 142 -0.63 2.08 -9.06
N TYR A 143 -1.81 2.16 -9.68
CA TYR A 143 -2.12 3.28 -10.55
C TYR A 143 -2.05 4.60 -9.76
N PRO A 144 -1.30 5.61 -10.23
CA PRO A 144 -0.98 6.81 -9.45
C PRO A 144 -2.16 7.80 -9.38
N VAL A 145 -3.35 7.32 -8.98
CA VAL A 145 -4.59 8.11 -8.93
C VAL A 145 -4.47 9.35 -8.05
N TYR A 146 -3.64 9.31 -7.01
CA TYR A 146 -3.41 10.45 -6.12
C TYR A 146 -2.62 11.60 -6.77
N LEU A 147 -1.97 11.34 -7.91
CA LEU A 147 -1.27 12.32 -8.75
C LEU A 147 -2.07 12.67 -10.00
N ALA A 148 -3.39 12.39 -10.00
CA ALA A 148 -4.25 12.58 -11.16
C ALA A 148 -4.25 14.04 -11.63
N ASN A 149 -3.89 14.24 -12.88
CA ASN A 149 -3.91 15.51 -13.59
C ASN A 149 -4.06 15.24 -15.10
N GLU A 150 -4.15 16.29 -15.91
CA GLU A 150 -4.30 16.13 -17.35
C GLU A 150 -3.10 15.42 -18.01
N ALA A 151 -1.88 15.62 -17.49
CA ALA A 151 -0.69 14.95 -18.01
C ALA A 151 -0.75 13.43 -17.78
N LEU A 152 -1.16 12.98 -16.57
CA LEU A 152 -1.36 11.57 -16.28
C LEU A 152 -2.49 10.98 -17.15
N ALA A 153 -3.58 11.71 -17.32
CA ALA A 153 -4.70 11.27 -18.15
C ALA A 153 -4.27 11.14 -19.63
N ALA A 154 -3.51 12.08 -20.15
CA ALA A 154 -2.96 12.02 -21.51
C ALA A 154 -2.00 10.82 -21.68
N LYS A 155 -1.10 10.61 -20.71
CA LYS A 155 -0.18 9.47 -20.70
C LYS A 155 -0.92 8.13 -20.67
N THR A 156 -1.97 8.02 -19.86
CA THR A 156 -2.80 6.82 -19.81
C THR A 156 -3.48 6.55 -21.15
N ARG A 157 -4.08 7.57 -21.77
CA ARG A 157 -4.71 7.45 -23.09
C ARG A 157 -3.71 7.01 -24.16
N GLU A 158 -2.52 7.60 -24.18
CA GLU A 158 -1.44 7.23 -25.10
C GLU A 158 -1.00 5.77 -24.87
N TRP A 159 -0.81 5.38 -23.60
CA TRP A 159 -0.39 4.03 -23.26
C TRP A 159 -1.43 2.98 -23.70
N ILE A 160 -2.73 3.21 -23.43
CA ILE A 160 -3.83 2.31 -23.84
C ILE A 160 -3.93 2.20 -25.38
N ALA A 161 -3.52 3.24 -26.12
CA ALA A 161 -3.56 3.25 -27.57
C ALA A 161 -2.46 2.42 -28.24
N LYS A 162 -1.42 2.00 -27.48
CA LYS A 162 -0.28 1.19 -28.02
C LYS A 162 -0.80 -0.14 -28.58
N PRO A 163 -0.30 -0.60 -29.73
CA PRO A 163 -0.74 -1.83 -30.40
C PRO A 163 -0.72 -3.04 -29.46
N GLN A 164 0.38 -3.24 -28.73
CA GLN A 164 0.54 -4.37 -27.79
C GLN A 164 -0.49 -4.37 -26.64
N ILE A 165 -1.03 -3.21 -26.27
CA ILE A 165 -2.05 -3.09 -25.22
C ILE A 165 -3.43 -3.36 -25.80
N LYS A 166 -3.68 -2.99 -27.06
CA LYS A 166 -4.94 -3.28 -27.77
C LYS A 166 -5.21 -4.77 -27.87
N GLU A 167 -4.17 -5.59 -27.89
CA GLU A 167 -4.27 -7.06 -27.95
C GLU A 167 -4.62 -7.71 -26.61
N ILE A 168 -4.67 -6.91 -25.50
CA ILE A 168 -5.00 -7.39 -24.15
C ILE A 168 -6.27 -6.68 -23.64
N PRO A 169 -7.47 -7.13 -24.05
CA PRO A 169 -8.73 -6.45 -23.70
C PRO A 169 -8.96 -6.35 -22.19
N ALA A 170 -8.53 -7.36 -21.42
CA ALA A 170 -8.70 -7.38 -19.98
C ALA A 170 -7.85 -6.26 -19.30
N LEU A 171 -6.60 -6.08 -19.73
CA LEU A 171 -5.73 -5.02 -19.22
C LEU A 171 -6.27 -3.63 -19.56
N ARG A 172 -6.77 -3.44 -20.80
CA ARG A 172 -7.40 -2.18 -21.23
C ARG A 172 -8.64 -1.81 -20.42
N ARG A 173 -9.38 -2.80 -19.94
CA ARG A 173 -10.61 -2.56 -19.14
C ARG A 173 -10.28 -2.14 -17.70
N ILE A 174 -9.12 -2.54 -17.19
CA ILE A 174 -8.67 -2.21 -15.83
C ILE A 174 -8.09 -0.78 -15.78
N MET A 175 -7.44 -0.34 -16.84
CA MET A 175 -6.83 0.99 -16.99
C MET A 175 -7.84 2.05 -17.42
#